data_842689e9fe907c8f17c3c644b5564c64
#
_entry.id   842689e9fe907c8f17c3c644b5564c64
#
_cell.length_a   1.000
_cell.length_b   1.000
_cell.length_c   1.000
_cell.angle_alpha   90.00
_cell.angle_beta   90.00
_cell.angle_gamma   90.00
#
_symmetry.space_group_name_H-M   'P 1'
#
loop_
_entity.id
_entity.type
_entity.pdbx_description
1 polymer ?
#
loop_
_entity_poly.entity_id
_entity_poly.type
_entity_poly.pdbx_seq_one_letter_code
_entity_poly.pdbx_strand_id
1 'polypeptide(L)'
;KLERHSMVTEVLPQPANGRFATVEKCSLCDYTRYDYTAAKAVVASYYGVVDGQPHTISVTDLSEAGVRTSIRYGNSADSCTMTSAPNYTDEGQYTVYYEITYTCDGVDMTENGVAYVWLRDDTTDENGNCDCGCSNPNCGCQNKNCNGNCCADKGCGENHKYILLDSTKAGCTSLGYDRYLCTECGKIEKRDYVDSLGHAWQSIVIRDATCEADGKQLDLCSRWVEM
;
A
#
# COMPACT_ATOMS: atom_id res chain seq x y z
N LYS A 1 21.63 -31.19 33.88
CA LYS A 1 20.15 -31.10 33.92
C LYS A 1 19.79 -29.96 33.00
N LEU A 2 19.20 -30.25 31.85
CA LEU A 2 18.59 -29.25 31.01
C LEU A 2 17.34 -28.74 31.74
N GLU A 3 17.44 -27.58 32.34
CA GLU A 3 16.27 -26.93 32.94
C GLU A 3 15.36 -26.47 31.78
N ARG A 4 14.11 -26.90 31.81
CA ARG A 4 13.11 -26.45 30.82
C ARG A 4 12.75 -25.02 31.16
N HIS A 5 12.84 -24.14 30.18
CA HIS A 5 12.32 -22.76 30.30
C HIS A 5 10.80 -22.81 30.55
N SER A 6 10.34 -22.01 31.49
CA SER A 6 8.92 -21.75 31.68
C SER A 6 8.57 -20.48 30.87
N MET A 7 8.03 -20.68 29.68
CA MET A 7 7.78 -19.58 28.72
C MET A 7 6.41 -18.94 28.95
N VAL A 8 6.38 -17.63 28.88
CA VAL A 8 5.17 -16.80 28.84
C VAL A 8 5.17 -16.11 27.49
N THR A 9 4.06 -16.20 26.77
CA THR A 9 3.89 -15.65 25.43
C THR A 9 3.05 -14.38 25.48
N GLU A 10 3.47 -13.37 24.75
CA GLU A 10 2.76 -12.10 24.56
C GLU A 10 2.78 -11.75 23.07
N VAL A 11 1.67 -11.23 22.53
CA VAL A 11 1.60 -10.69 21.18
C VAL A 11 1.56 -9.18 21.24
N LEU A 12 2.42 -8.53 20.47
CA LEU A 12 2.56 -7.07 20.41
C LEU A 12 2.37 -6.57 18.98
N PRO A 13 1.54 -5.57 18.75
CA PRO A 13 1.41 -4.94 17.44
C PRO A 13 2.68 -4.12 17.13
N GLN A 14 3.11 -4.20 15.85
CA GLN A 14 4.24 -3.45 15.34
C GLN A 14 3.78 -2.60 14.13
N PRO A 15 3.02 -1.49 14.34
CA PRO A 15 2.37 -0.75 13.25
C PRO A 15 3.34 -0.22 12.19
N ALA A 16 4.50 0.29 12.63
CA ALA A 16 5.53 0.77 11.70
C ALA A 16 6.07 -0.33 10.77
N ASN A 17 5.82 -1.60 11.11
CA ASN A 17 6.39 -2.77 10.51
C ASN A 17 5.36 -3.61 9.76
N GLY A 18 4.08 -3.32 9.92
CA GLY A 18 3.01 -4.14 9.36
C GLY A 18 3.08 -5.59 9.85
N ARG A 19 3.37 -5.83 11.13
CA ARG A 19 3.47 -7.19 11.70
C ARG A 19 3.10 -7.22 13.16
N PHE A 20 2.86 -8.45 13.66
CA PHE A 20 2.77 -8.74 15.08
C PHE A 20 4.07 -9.42 15.53
N ALA A 21 4.58 -9.00 16.67
CA ALA A 21 5.69 -9.67 17.34
C ALA A 21 5.13 -10.61 18.41
N THR A 22 5.40 -11.91 18.29
CA THR A 22 5.17 -12.87 19.36
C THR A 22 6.43 -12.94 20.22
N VAL A 23 6.32 -12.56 21.47
CA VAL A 23 7.43 -12.51 22.42
C VAL A 23 7.25 -13.63 23.43
N GLU A 24 8.16 -14.57 23.44
CA GLU A 24 8.24 -15.63 24.44
C GLU A 24 9.32 -15.27 25.44
N LYS A 25 8.95 -15.07 26.70
CA LYS A 25 9.86 -14.75 27.83
C LYS A 25 9.88 -15.90 28.83
N CYS A 26 11.06 -16.29 29.25
CA CYS A 26 11.17 -17.22 30.38
C CYS A 26 10.86 -16.52 31.69
N SER A 27 9.96 -17.10 32.50
CA SER A 27 9.63 -16.56 33.83
C SER A 27 10.71 -16.78 34.88
N LEU A 28 11.74 -17.61 34.57
CA LEU A 28 12.79 -18.03 35.51
C LEU A 28 14.17 -17.46 35.16
N CYS A 29 14.35 -16.89 33.98
CA CYS A 29 15.60 -16.31 33.51
C CYS A 29 15.35 -15.24 32.43
N ASP A 30 16.39 -14.55 31.98
CA ASP A 30 16.29 -13.48 30.99
C ASP A 30 16.16 -13.95 29.53
N TYR A 31 15.92 -15.25 29.30
CA TYR A 31 15.75 -15.79 27.97
C TYR A 31 14.48 -15.22 27.32
N THR A 32 14.65 -14.64 26.13
CA THR A 32 13.55 -14.09 25.33
C THR A 32 13.70 -14.56 23.89
N ARG A 33 12.59 -14.96 23.28
CA ARG A 33 12.49 -15.33 21.86
C ARG A 33 11.45 -14.45 21.20
N TYR A 34 11.74 -14.04 19.97
CA TYR A 34 10.81 -13.28 19.12
C TYR A 34 10.47 -14.08 17.89
N ASP A 35 9.21 -14.03 17.51
CA ASP A 35 8.70 -14.47 16.22
C ASP A 35 7.81 -13.36 15.64
N TYR A 36 7.66 -13.31 14.33
CA TYR A 36 6.94 -12.23 13.68
C TYR A 36 5.95 -12.78 12.66
N THR A 37 4.73 -12.23 12.69
CA THR A 37 3.66 -12.58 11.76
C THR A 37 3.29 -11.35 10.95
N ALA A 38 3.40 -11.41 9.63
CA ALA A 38 3.11 -10.28 8.76
C ALA A 38 1.60 -10.01 8.69
N ALA A 39 1.24 -8.73 8.79
CA ALA A 39 -0.11 -8.21 8.64
C ALA A 39 -0.07 -7.15 7.55
N LYS A 40 -0.58 -7.45 6.36
CA LYS A 40 -0.47 -6.57 5.20
C LYS A 40 -1.65 -6.71 4.27
N ALA A 41 -2.17 -5.58 3.80
CA ALA A 41 -3.07 -5.54 2.66
C ALA A 41 -2.56 -4.55 1.60
N VAL A 42 -2.95 -4.77 0.36
CA VAL A 42 -2.69 -3.86 -0.75
C VAL A 42 -4.01 -3.31 -1.23
N VAL A 43 -4.15 -1.99 -1.19
CA VAL A 43 -5.32 -1.27 -1.68
C VAL A 43 -4.97 -0.64 -3.01
N ALA A 44 -5.76 -0.92 -4.05
CA ALA A 44 -5.56 -0.37 -5.38
C ALA A 44 -6.74 0.52 -5.78
N SER A 45 -6.40 1.72 -6.26
CA SER A 45 -7.34 2.64 -6.90
C SER A 45 -7.78 2.11 -8.27
N TYR A 46 -8.97 2.50 -8.70
CA TYR A 46 -9.52 2.15 -10.00
C TYR A 46 -9.50 3.36 -10.95
N TYR A 47 -9.07 3.13 -12.18
CA TYR A 47 -9.06 4.13 -13.25
C TYR A 47 -9.66 3.49 -14.50
N GLY A 48 -10.76 4.02 -14.98
CA GLY A 48 -11.48 3.45 -16.12
C GLY A 48 -12.37 4.44 -16.84
N VAL A 49 -13.17 3.90 -17.75
CA VAL A 49 -14.20 4.62 -18.48
C VAL A 49 -15.58 4.26 -17.94
N VAL A 50 -16.54 5.15 -18.14
CA VAL A 50 -17.96 4.86 -17.85
C VAL A 50 -18.46 3.81 -18.84
N ASP A 51 -18.75 2.62 -18.37
CA ASP A 51 -19.24 1.49 -19.17
C ASP A 51 -20.61 1.00 -18.69
N GLY A 52 -21.23 1.76 -17.78
CA GLY A 52 -22.51 1.43 -17.15
C GLY A 52 -22.42 0.35 -16.07
N GLN A 53 -21.21 -0.16 -15.78
CA GLN A 53 -20.99 -1.10 -14.70
C GLN A 53 -20.48 -0.39 -13.46
N PRO A 54 -20.77 -0.93 -12.25
CA PRO A 54 -20.24 -0.36 -11.02
C PRO A 54 -18.76 -0.67 -10.84
N HIS A 55 -17.98 0.36 -10.53
CA HIS A 55 -16.56 0.29 -10.27
C HIS A 55 -16.22 0.72 -8.85
N THR A 56 -15.21 0.09 -8.27
CA THR A 56 -14.74 0.40 -6.91
C THR A 56 -13.24 0.15 -6.79
N ILE A 57 -12.67 0.51 -5.65
CA ILE A 57 -11.29 0.15 -5.29
C ILE A 57 -11.20 -1.36 -5.03
N SER A 58 -10.01 -1.92 -5.16
CA SER A 58 -9.76 -3.32 -4.79
C SER A 58 -8.85 -3.41 -3.58
N VAL A 59 -9.07 -4.44 -2.75
CA VAL A 59 -8.21 -4.74 -1.61
C VAL A 59 -7.79 -6.20 -1.69
N THR A 60 -6.50 -6.43 -1.59
CA THR A 60 -5.91 -7.78 -1.55
C THR A 60 -5.23 -7.97 -0.19
N ASP A 61 -5.73 -8.92 0.58
CA ASP A 61 -5.12 -9.31 1.84
C ASP A 61 -3.90 -10.21 1.56
N LEU A 62 -2.75 -9.82 2.07
CA LEU A 62 -1.48 -10.53 1.98
C LEU A 62 -0.94 -10.91 3.37
N SER A 63 -1.79 -10.87 4.38
CA SER A 63 -1.43 -11.23 5.76
C SER A 63 -1.09 -12.72 5.86
N GLU A 64 -0.20 -13.04 6.77
CA GLU A 64 0.15 -14.45 7.08
C GLU A 64 -0.97 -15.16 7.83
N ALA A 65 -0.90 -16.49 7.81
CA ALA A 65 -1.82 -17.33 8.55
C ALA A 65 -1.83 -16.97 10.06
N GLY A 66 -3.02 -16.87 10.63
CA GLY A 66 -3.21 -16.47 12.04
C GLY A 66 -3.59 -15.00 12.20
N VAL A 67 -3.41 -14.17 11.18
CA VAL A 67 -3.92 -12.80 11.16
C VAL A 67 -5.30 -12.77 10.52
N ARG A 68 -6.25 -12.15 11.19
CA ARG A 68 -7.59 -11.88 10.66
C ARG A 68 -7.66 -10.42 10.23
N THR A 69 -7.96 -10.18 8.97
CA THR A 69 -8.10 -8.84 8.39
C THR A 69 -9.55 -8.46 8.27
N SER A 70 -9.91 -7.27 8.71
CA SER A 70 -11.22 -6.67 8.49
C SER A 70 -11.06 -5.27 7.92
N ILE A 71 -11.95 -4.88 6.99
CA ILE A 71 -11.86 -3.62 6.28
C ILE A 71 -13.17 -2.88 6.42
N ARG A 72 -13.07 -1.59 6.69
CA ARG A 72 -14.18 -0.66 6.67
C ARG A 72 -13.90 0.49 5.72
N TYR A 73 -14.94 1.03 5.14
CA TYR A 73 -14.86 2.11 4.15
C TYR A 73 -15.67 3.31 4.59
N GLY A 74 -15.35 4.48 4.08
CA GLY A 74 -16.04 5.72 4.42
C GLY A 74 -15.87 6.82 3.37
N ASN A 75 -16.65 7.89 3.54
CA ASN A 75 -16.57 9.09 2.73
C ASN A 75 -15.67 10.17 3.38
N SER A 76 -15.15 9.89 4.57
CA SER A 76 -14.18 10.75 5.27
C SER A 76 -13.22 9.89 6.09
N ALA A 77 -12.04 10.43 6.39
CA ALA A 77 -11.00 9.75 7.16
C ALA A 77 -11.49 9.32 8.56
N ASP A 78 -12.39 10.11 9.17
CA ASP A 78 -12.85 9.90 10.54
C ASP A 78 -14.10 9.01 10.63
N SER A 79 -14.62 8.51 9.52
CA SER A 79 -15.89 7.78 9.49
C SER A 79 -15.88 6.62 8.49
N CYS A 80 -15.10 5.59 8.80
CA CYS A 80 -15.11 4.32 8.05
C CYS A 80 -16.09 3.33 8.71
N THR A 81 -17.38 3.40 8.32
CA THR A 81 -18.45 2.57 8.90
C THR A 81 -19.03 1.53 7.96
N MET A 82 -18.81 1.68 6.64
CA MET A 82 -19.32 0.75 5.63
C MET A 82 -18.50 -0.55 5.60
N THR A 83 -19.18 -1.68 5.45
CA THR A 83 -18.54 -3.01 5.38
C THR A 83 -18.21 -3.45 3.95
N SER A 84 -18.67 -2.72 2.95
CA SER A 84 -18.34 -2.91 1.54
C SER A 84 -17.87 -1.60 0.94
N ALA A 85 -16.94 -1.67 0.00
CA ALA A 85 -16.49 -0.50 -0.73
C ALA A 85 -17.63 0.11 -1.54
N PRO A 86 -17.76 1.45 -1.58
CA PRO A 86 -18.75 2.12 -2.40
C PRO A 86 -18.49 1.87 -3.89
N ASN A 87 -19.55 1.77 -4.67
CA ASN A 87 -19.50 1.58 -6.11
C ASN A 87 -19.94 2.85 -6.82
N TYR A 88 -19.33 3.12 -7.98
CA TYR A 88 -19.59 4.31 -8.78
C TYR A 88 -19.80 3.90 -10.24
N THR A 89 -20.77 4.51 -10.89
CA THR A 89 -21.18 4.27 -12.29
C THR A 89 -21.03 5.49 -13.17
N ASP A 90 -21.04 6.68 -12.56
CA ASP A 90 -21.05 7.94 -13.26
C ASP A 90 -19.65 8.51 -13.42
N GLU A 91 -19.46 9.38 -14.40
CA GLU A 91 -18.23 10.14 -14.58
C GLU A 91 -17.88 10.91 -13.31
N GLY A 92 -16.62 10.84 -12.89
CA GLY A 92 -16.15 11.59 -11.74
C GLY A 92 -14.88 11.02 -11.11
N GLN A 93 -14.36 11.80 -10.19
CA GLN A 93 -13.26 11.39 -9.33
C GLN A 93 -13.80 11.24 -7.91
N TYR A 94 -13.81 10.02 -7.41
CA TYR A 94 -14.34 9.66 -6.12
C TYR A 94 -13.21 9.27 -5.18
N THR A 95 -13.27 9.77 -3.95
CA THR A 95 -12.33 9.42 -2.89
C THR A 95 -12.96 8.43 -1.96
N VAL A 96 -12.31 7.31 -1.74
CA VAL A 96 -12.73 6.26 -0.81
C VAL A 96 -11.72 6.20 0.33
N TYR A 97 -12.16 6.49 1.53
CA TYR A 97 -11.38 6.30 2.75
C TYR A 97 -11.55 4.87 3.23
N TYR A 98 -10.51 4.30 3.79
CA TYR A 98 -10.57 2.96 4.36
C TYR A 98 -9.82 2.87 5.67
N GLU A 99 -10.27 1.95 6.50
CA GLU A 99 -9.63 1.51 7.73
C GLU A 99 -9.48 0.00 7.67
N ILE A 100 -8.26 -0.50 7.84
CA ILE A 100 -7.95 -1.93 7.88
C ILE A 100 -7.52 -2.26 9.30
N THR A 101 -8.22 -3.21 9.91
CA THR A 101 -7.86 -3.76 11.21
C THR A 101 -7.35 -5.19 11.03
N TYR A 102 -6.14 -5.42 11.47
CA TYR A 102 -5.53 -6.74 11.57
C TYR A 102 -5.62 -7.21 13.01
N THR A 103 -6.05 -8.45 13.22
CA THR A 103 -6.16 -9.07 14.55
C THR A 103 -5.33 -10.34 14.61
N CYS A 104 -4.41 -10.44 15.57
CA CYS A 104 -3.62 -11.64 15.86
C CYS A 104 -3.72 -11.94 17.36
N ASP A 105 -4.21 -13.13 17.72
CA ASP A 105 -4.39 -13.57 19.10
C ASP A 105 -5.10 -12.56 20.03
N GLY A 106 -6.10 -11.86 19.47
CA GLY A 106 -6.89 -10.85 20.19
C GLY A 106 -6.22 -9.47 20.34
N VAL A 107 -5.06 -9.29 19.74
CA VAL A 107 -4.38 -7.99 19.65
C VAL A 107 -4.67 -7.36 18.30
N ASP A 108 -5.09 -6.11 18.30
CA ASP A 108 -5.45 -5.38 17.09
C ASP A 108 -4.36 -4.39 16.67
N MET A 109 -4.20 -4.26 15.35
CA MET A 109 -3.40 -3.22 14.72
C MET A 109 -4.23 -2.62 13.59
N THR A 110 -4.30 -1.29 13.52
CA THR A 110 -5.13 -0.58 12.56
C THR A 110 -4.29 0.33 11.67
N GLU A 111 -4.60 0.34 10.39
CA GLU A 111 -4.08 1.30 9.43
C GLU A 111 -5.23 1.99 8.68
N ASN A 112 -5.03 3.25 8.34
CA ASN A 112 -5.99 4.06 7.61
C ASN A 112 -5.36 4.53 6.31
N GLY A 113 -6.20 4.69 5.29
CA GLY A 113 -5.73 5.18 4.02
C GLY A 113 -6.84 5.73 3.13
N VAL A 114 -6.44 6.11 1.93
CA VAL A 114 -7.31 6.65 0.91
C VAL A 114 -6.97 6.02 -0.44
N ALA A 115 -8.01 5.73 -1.23
CA ALA A 115 -7.88 5.29 -2.61
C ALA A 115 -8.93 5.99 -3.47
N TYR A 116 -8.76 5.92 -4.78
CA TYR A 116 -9.57 6.67 -5.71
C TYR A 116 -10.28 5.76 -6.72
N VAL A 117 -11.51 6.14 -7.08
CA VAL A 117 -12.18 5.63 -8.27
C VAL A 117 -12.32 6.81 -9.22
N TRP A 118 -11.72 6.72 -10.38
CA TRP A 118 -11.84 7.73 -11.40
C TRP A 118 -12.43 7.14 -12.67
N LEU A 119 -13.62 7.62 -12.99
CA LEU A 119 -14.37 7.24 -14.18
C LEU A 119 -14.42 8.43 -15.13
N ARG A 120 -14.05 8.19 -16.38
CA ARG A 120 -14.11 9.18 -17.45
C ARG A 120 -15.18 8.76 -18.44
N ASP A 121 -15.88 9.73 -18.97
CA ASP A 121 -16.72 9.47 -20.13
C ASP A 121 -15.81 9.19 -21.35
N ASP A 122 -16.03 8.05 -21.97
CA ASP A 122 -15.37 7.73 -23.24
C ASP A 122 -16.29 8.22 -24.35
N THR A 123 -16.32 9.56 -24.53
CA THR A 123 -17.04 10.18 -25.63
C THR A 123 -16.35 9.85 -26.94
N THR A 124 -16.60 8.65 -27.43
CA THR A 124 -16.47 8.40 -28.87
C THR A 124 -17.74 8.92 -29.55
N ASP A 125 -17.60 9.79 -30.55
CA ASP A 125 -18.73 10.14 -31.39
C ASP A 125 -19.33 8.91 -32.08
N GLU A 126 -20.53 9.05 -32.65
CA GLU A 126 -21.24 7.96 -33.39
C GLU A 126 -20.42 7.38 -34.56
N ASN A 127 -19.28 7.96 -34.90
CA ASN A 127 -18.34 7.49 -35.90
C ASN A 127 -17.10 6.80 -35.31
N GLY A 128 -17.05 6.63 -33.96
CA GLY A 128 -15.92 6.04 -33.25
C GLY A 128 -14.70 6.94 -33.16
N ASN A 129 -14.87 8.26 -33.35
CA ASN A 129 -13.81 9.24 -33.09
C ASN A 129 -13.85 9.61 -31.62
N CYS A 130 -12.72 9.52 -30.94
CA CYS A 130 -12.59 10.01 -29.58
C CYS A 130 -12.77 11.53 -29.58
N ASP A 131 -13.82 12.06 -28.95
CA ASP A 131 -13.94 13.48 -28.64
C ASP A 131 -12.99 13.84 -27.49
N CYS A 132 -11.70 13.75 -27.77
CA CYS A 132 -10.66 14.11 -26.82
C CYS A 132 -10.46 15.62 -26.71
N GLY A 133 -11.33 16.41 -27.35
CA GLY A 133 -11.16 17.87 -27.41
C GLY A 133 -9.85 18.31 -28.09
N CYS A 134 -9.13 17.41 -28.74
CA CYS A 134 -7.90 17.76 -29.45
C CYS A 134 -8.27 18.45 -30.76
N SER A 135 -8.10 19.74 -30.80
CA SER A 135 -8.17 20.52 -32.04
C SER A 135 -6.98 20.26 -32.99
N ASN A 136 -6.21 19.21 -32.76
CA ASN A 136 -5.03 18.89 -33.54
C ASN A 136 -5.36 17.87 -34.64
N PRO A 137 -5.34 18.27 -35.94
CA PRO A 137 -5.59 17.37 -37.05
C PRO A 137 -4.56 16.24 -37.21
N ASN A 138 -3.47 16.28 -36.45
CA ASN A 138 -2.44 15.23 -36.40
C ASN A 138 -2.53 14.35 -35.14
N CYS A 139 -3.57 14.47 -34.36
CA CYS A 139 -3.87 13.53 -33.30
C CYS A 139 -4.16 12.18 -33.96
N GLY A 140 -3.34 11.16 -33.69
CA GLY A 140 -3.40 9.84 -34.32
C GLY A 140 -4.67 9.03 -34.03
N CYS A 141 -5.76 9.68 -33.65
CA CYS A 141 -7.07 9.11 -33.32
C CYS A 141 -7.87 8.67 -34.57
N GLN A 142 -7.31 8.71 -35.76
CA GLN A 142 -7.96 8.20 -36.99
C GLN A 142 -8.02 6.67 -37.08
N ASN A 143 -7.52 5.94 -36.08
CA ASN A 143 -7.53 4.48 -36.11
C ASN A 143 -8.58 3.94 -35.14
N LYS A 144 -9.54 3.20 -35.67
CA LYS A 144 -10.71 2.57 -35.02
C LYS A 144 -10.42 1.59 -33.87
N ASN A 145 -9.19 1.59 -33.34
CA ASN A 145 -8.74 0.75 -32.24
C ASN A 145 -8.06 1.56 -31.12
N CYS A 146 -8.64 2.69 -30.79
CA CYS A 146 -8.19 3.42 -29.60
C CYS A 146 -8.66 2.70 -28.33
N ASN A 147 -7.87 1.79 -27.80
CA ASN A 147 -8.09 1.15 -26.50
C ASN A 147 -7.90 2.14 -25.33
N GLY A 148 -8.62 3.27 -25.32
CA GLY A 148 -8.56 4.25 -24.21
C GLY A 148 -7.20 4.97 -24.02
N ASN A 149 -6.18 4.67 -24.82
CA ASN A 149 -4.81 5.18 -24.66
C ASN A 149 -4.39 6.24 -25.69
N CYS A 150 -5.29 6.68 -26.57
CA CYS A 150 -4.93 7.59 -27.64
C CYS A 150 -4.49 8.97 -27.18
N CYS A 151 -4.94 9.41 -26.04
CA CYS A 151 -4.66 10.76 -25.50
C CYS A 151 -3.60 10.76 -24.40
N ALA A 152 -3.11 9.60 -23.97
CA ALA A 152 -2.16 9.52 -22.87
C ALA A 152 -0.85 10.30 -23.12
N ASP A 153 -0.46 10.45 -24.40
CA ASP A 153 0.79 11.13 -24.72
C ASP A 153 0.65 12.48 -25.48
N LYS A 154 -0.56 12.89 -25.87
CA LYS A 154 -0.70 14.05 -26.78
C LYS A 154 -1.72 15.12 -26.39
N GLY A 155 -2.52 14.94 -25.33
CA GLY A 155 -3.64 15.85 -25.04
C GLY A 155 -3.26 17.14 -24.30
N CYS A 156 -2.26 17.13 -23.42
CA CYS A 156 -1.93 18.27 -22.56
C CYS A 156 -0.71 19.06 -23.03
N GLY A 157 0.03 18.60 -24.06
CA GLY A 157 1.31 19.20 -24.42
C GLY A 157 2.25 19.25 -23.21
N GLU A 158 2.84 20.43 -22.93
CA GLU A 158 3.68 20.66 -21.74
C GLU A 158 2.88 21.09 -20.49
N ASN A 159 1.57 21.29 -20.60
CA ASN A 159 0.72 21.88 -19.55
C ASN A 159 -0.16 20.85 -18.84
N HIS A 160 0.46 19.79 -18.30
CA HIS A 160 -0.27 18.81 -17.50
C HIS A 160 -0.72 19.37 -16.15
N LYS A 161 -1.96 19.09 -15.76
CA LYS A 161 -2.48 19.38 -14.41
C LYS A 161 -2.40 18.14 -13.54
N TYR A 162 -1.34 18.06 -12.77
CA TYR A 162 -1.11 16.88 -11.93
C TYR A 162 -1.72 17.02 -10.53
N ILE A 163 -2.31 15.96 -10.06
CA ILE A 163 -2.66 15.75 -8.65
C ILE A 163 -1.82 14.63 -8.07
N LEU A 164 -1.49 14.72 -6.80
CA LEU A 164 -0.82 13.63 -6.09
C LEU A 164 -1.77 12.43 -6.03
N LEU A 165 -1.30 11.29 -6.51
CA LEU A 165 -2.05 10.04 -6.52
C LEU A 165 -1.78 9.24 -5.25
N ASP A 166 -0.52 8.96 -5.01
CA ASP A 166 -0.02 8.30 -3.80
C ASP A 166 1.47 8.55 -3.60
N SER A 167 1.97 8.14 -2.43
CA SER A 167 3.38 8.27 -2.05
C SER A 167 3.92 6.90 -1.65
N THR A 168 5.06 6.55 -2.20
CA THR A 168 5.84 5.38 -1.80
C THR A 168 7.00 5.83 -0.93
N LYS A 169 7.05 5.40 0.31
CA LYS A 169 8.15 5.75 1.21
C LYS A 169 9.44 5.07 0.80
N ALA A 170 10.58 5.73 1.05
CA ALA A 170 11.89 5.13 0.86
C ALA A 170 12.11 4.00 1.88
N GLY A 171 12.53 2.85 1.40
CA GLY A 171 12.97 1.73 2.24
C GLY A 171 14.49 1.71 2.45
N CYS A 172 14.99 0.66 3.06
CA CYS A 172 16.45 0.51 3.28
C CYS A 172 17.24 0.50 1.99
N THR A 173 16.71 -0.14 0.95
CA THR A 173 17.38 -0.32 -0.36
C THR A 173 16.54 0.18 -1.53
N SER A 174 15.32 0.62 -1.27
CA SER A 174 14.40 1.12 -2.29
C SER A 174 14.22 2.64 -2.19
N LEU A 175 14.12 3.30 -3.35
CA LEU A 175 13.78 4.71 -3.43
C LEU A 175 12.32 4.93 -3.02
N GLY A 176 12.06 6.02 -2.29
CA GLY A 176 10.74 6.60 -2.18
C GLY A 176 10.41 7.44 -3.42
N TYR A 177 9.14 7.61 -3.71
CA TYR A 177 8.67 8.51 -4.78
C TYR A 177 7.18 8.79 -4.63
N ASP A 178 6.77 9.91 -5.16
CA ASP A 178 5.38 10.28 -5.31
C ASP A 178 4.90 9.96 -6.73
N ARG A 179 3.67 9.41 -6.84
CA ARG A 179 2.99 9.26 -8.13
C ARG A 179 1.99 10.38 -8.31
N TYR A 180 2.05 10.99 -9.46
CA TYR A 180 1.15 12.06 -9.86
C TYR A 180 0.34 11.64 -11.07
N LEU A 181 -0.94 11.98 -11.05
CA LEU A 181 -1.88 11.72 -12.13
C LEU A 181 -2.29 13.04 -12.79
N CYS A 182 -2.14 13.13 -14.10
CA CYS A 182 -2.71 14.26 -14.83
C CYS A 182 -4.23 14.12 -14.93
N THR A 183 -4.96 15.11 -14.43
CA THR A 183 -6.44 15.12 -14.44
C THR A 183 -7.03 15.29 -15.84
N GLU A 184 -6.24 15.74 -16.80
CA GLU A 184 -6.73 16.00 -18.16
C GLU A 184 -6.45 14.85 -19.13
N CYS A 185 -5.32 14.14 -18.98
CA CYS A 185 -4.93 13.08 -19.92
C CYS A 185 -4.71 11.72 -19.27
N GLY A 186 -4.80 11.60 -17.94
CA GLY A 186 -4.58 10.34 -17.23
C GLY A 186 -3.12 9.87 -17.16
N LYS A 187 -2.17 10.67 -17.64
CA LYS A 187 -0.74 10.32 -17.54
C LYS A 187 -0.31 10.23 -16.08
N ILE A 188 0.34 9.15 -15.73
CA ILE A 188 0.92 8.96 -14.41
C ILE A 188 2.43 9.18 -14.50
N GLU A 189 2.95 10.02 -13.63
CA GLU A 189 4.40 10.26 -13.49
C GLU A 189 4.85 10.01 -12.06
N LYS A 190 6.08 9.49 -11.93
CA LYS A 190 6.76 9.40 -10.65
C LYS A 190 7.68 10.62 -10.50
N ARG A 191 7.55 11.30 -9.37
CA ARG A 191 8.33 12.50 -9.03
C ARG A 191 8.75 12.45 -7.57
N ASP A 192 9.46 13.50 -7.14
CA ASP A 192 9.83 13.72 -5.74
C ASP A 192 10.50 12.47 -5.12
N TYR A 193 11.49 11.97 -5.86
CA TYR A 193 12.25 10.80 -5.43
C TYR A 193 13.02 11.09 -4.15
N VAL A 194 12.94 10.16 -3.20
CA VAL A 194 13.70 10.18 -1.96
C VAL A 194 14.67 8.99 -1.99
N ASP A 195 15.93 9.26 -1.72
CA ASP A 195 16.96 8.21 -1.70
C ASP A 195 16.65 7.13 -0.66
N SER A 196 17.12 5.92 -0.93
CA SER A 196 17.04 4.81 0.02
C SER A 196 17.69 5.17 1.35
N LEU A 197 17.04 4.80 2.44
CA LEU A 197 17.45 5.19 3.80
C LEU A 197 18.73 4.49 4.28
N GLY A 198 19.18 3.46 3.56
CA GLY A 198 20.22 2.56 4.02
C GLY A 198 19.78 1.70 5.21
N HIS A 199 20.63 0.80 5.65
CA HIS A 199 20.38 0.00 6.84
C HIS A 199 20.85 0.72 8.11
N ALA A 200 20.04 0.69 9.15
CA ALA A 200 20.40 1.11 10.50
C ALA A 200 20.58 -0.13 11.38
N TRP A 201 21.77 -0.72 11.34
CA TRP A 201 22.07 -1.94 12.06
C TRP A 201 22.13 -1.71 13.56
N GLN A 202 21.47 -2.59 14.30
CA GLN A 202 21.57 -2.72 15.75
C GLN A 202 22.01 -4.14 16.07
N SER A 203 23.06 -4.26 16.88
CA SER A 203 23.59 -5.53 17.33
C SER A 203 22.95 -5.92 18.66
N ILE A 204 22.39 -7.12 18.71
CA ILE A 204 21.84 -7.70 19.93
C ILE A 204 22.70 -8.90 20.30
N VAL A 205 23.27 -8.89 21.48
CA VAL A 205 23.99 -10.04 22.01
C VAL A 205 22.99 -11.10 22.42
N ILE A 206 23.01 -12.25 21.72
CA ILE A 206 22.14 -13.41 22.00
C ILE A 206 22.76 -14.26 23.11
N ARG A 207 24.08 -14.34 23.13
CA ARG A 207 24.85 -15.11 24.11
C ARG A 207 26.21 -14.46 24.31
N ASP A 208 26.58 -14.21 25.53
CA ASP A 208 27.91 -13.74 25.87
C ASP A 208 28.96 -14.81 25.60
N ALA A 209 30.19 -14.39 25.27
CA ALA A 209 31.32 -15.29 25.16
C ALA A 209 31.69 -15.81 26.54
N THR A 210 32.07 -17.08 26.60
CA THR A 210 32.65 -17.71 27.81
C THR A 210 34.05 -18.17 27.51
N CYS A 211 34.79 -18.65 28.54
CA CYS A 211 36.13 -19.21 28.34
C CYS A 211 36.15 -20.50 27.47
N GLU A 212 34.96 -21.11 27.26
CA GLU A 212 34.81 -22.38 26.55
C GLU A 212 33.97 -22.29 25.27
N ALA A 213 33.30 -21.15 25.04
CA ALA A 213 32.46 -20.96 23.87
C ALA A 213 32.40 -19.51 23.41
N ASP A 214 32.37 -19.31 22.10
CA ASP A 214 32.18 -17.98 21.51
C ASP A 214 30.79 -17.42 21.81
N GLY A 215 30.74 -16.10 21.97
CA GLY A 215 29.49 -15.36 22.04
C GLY A 215 28.71 -15.40 20.70
N LYS A 216 27.43 -15.08 20.74
CA LYS A 216 26.60 -14.96 19.54
C LYS A 216 25.90 -13.61 19.55
N GLN A 217 26.03 -12.90 18.45
CA GLN A 217 25.41 -11.61 18.21
C GLN A 217 24.50 -11.71 16.98
N LEU A 218 23.39 -11.00 17.01
CA LEU A 218 22.50 -10.83 15.88
C LEU A 218 22.48 -9.35 15.51
N ASP A 219 22.73 -9.06 14.25
CA ASP A 219 22.61 -7.70 13.70
C ASP A 219 21.26 -7.57 13.02
N LEU A 220 20.42 -6.68 13.55
CA LEU A 220 19.10 -6.38 13.02
C LEU A 220 19.09 -4.94 12.50
N CYS A 221 18.53 -4.75 11.33
CA CYS A 221 18.28 -3.41 10.85
C CYS A 221 17.01 -2.86 11.49
N SER A 222 17.12 -1.78 12.28
CA SER A 222 15.96 -1.13 12.90
C SER A 222 15.01 -0.46 11.90
N ARG A 223 15.43 -0.28 10.65
CA ARG A 223 14.63 0.23 9.54
C ARG A 223 14.10 -0.87 8.62
N TRP A 224 14.45 -2.14 8.84
CA TRP A 224 14.08 -3.27 7.95
C TRP A 224 12.62 -3.70 8.10
N VAL A 225 11.80 -2.77 8.29
CA VAL A 225 10.46 -2.87 8.76
C VAL A 225 9.46 -2.28 7.76
N GLU A 226 9.96 -1.77 6.64
CA GLU A 226 9.14 -1.20 5.59
C GLU A 226 9.33 -1.95 4.26
N MET A 227 8.73 -3.13 4.14
CA MET A 227 8.33 -3.70 2.83
C MET A 227 7.00 -4.39 2.95
#